data_eb8a30af9a9d711b7aab2fb7c6e1a68b
#
_entry.id   eb8a30af9a9d711b7aab2fb7c6e1a68b
#
_cell.length_a   1.000
_cell.length_b   1.000
_cell.length_c   1.000
_cell.angle_alpha   90.00
_cell.angle_beta   90.00
_cell.angle_gamma   90.00
#
_symmetry.space_group_name_H-M   'P 1'
#
loop_
_entity.id
_entity.type
_entity.pdbx_description
1 polymer ?
#
loop_
_entity_poly.entity_id
_entity_poly.type
_entity_poly.pdbx_seq_one_letter_code
_entity_poly.pdbx_strand_id
1 'polypeptide(L)'
;MAIKYILKLNTNSTSTRYNKLYARAIHEETVSLDQLAEHMSQHNTPYSKGAIKGVLTDMVLCIKELLLDSKKVKLDDLAIFSLGLQSKPADSEDDWDASKIVKARIRALGTGEFCKKQLDMDVQFQRATSVKGKAKS
;
A
#
# COMPACT_ATOMS: atom_id res chain seq x y z
N MET A 1 -5.67 15.38 -12.38
CA MET A 1 -5.26 14.10 -11.76
C MET A 1 -6.49 13.29 -11.40
N ALA A 2 -6.59 12.08 -11.90
CA ALA A 2 -7.72 11.21 -11.62
C ALA A 2 -7.26 9.76 -11.50
N ILE A 3 -7.90 9.00 -10.62
CA ILE A 3 -7.69 7.56 -10.52
C ILE A 3 -8.41 6.91 -11.69
N LYS A 4 -7.66 6.23 -12.53
CA LYS A 4 -8.21 5.51 -13.69
C LYS A 4 -8.75 4.15 -13.25
N TYR A 5 -9.86 3.75 -13.81
CA TYR A 5 -10.48 2.47 -13.50
C TYR A 5 -11.07 1.80 -14.75
N ILE A 6 -11.22 0.50 -14.67
CA ILE A 6 -11.99 -0.31 -15.65
C ILE A 6 -13.15 -0.98 -14.92
N LEU A 7 -14.14 -1.37 -15.69
CA LEU A 7 -15.21 -2.22 -15.18
C LEU A 7 -14.81 -3.68 -15.34
N LYS A 8 -15.04 -4.45 -14.29
CA LYS A 8 -14.76 -5.89 -14.28
C LYS A 8 -15.99 -6.65 -13.81
N LEU A 9 -16.29 -7.72 -14.54
CA LEU A 9 -17.39 -8.62 -14.22
C LEU A 9 -16.99 -9.56 -13.08
N ASN A 10 -17.85 -9.69 -12.08
CA ASN A 10 -17.67 -10.70 -11.06
C ASN A 10 -18.08 -12.08 -11.58
N THR A 11 -17.12 -12.95 -11.78
CA THR A 11 -17.33 -14.31 -12.30
C THR A 11 -17.44 -15.38 -11.22
N ASN A 12 -17.42 -15.00 -9.95
CA ASN A 12 -17.58 -15.94 -8.83
C ASN A 12 -19.07 -16.34 -8.70
N SER A 13 -19.40 -17.54 -9.18
CA SER A 13 -20.77 -18.05 -9.20
C SER A 13 -21.39 -18.27 -7.82
N THR A 14 -20.57 -18.36 -6.75
CA THR A 14 -21.06 -18.54 -5.39
C THR A 14 -21.32 -17.21 -4.68
N SER A 15 -20.90 -16.07 -5.27
CA SER A 15 -21.13 -14.76 -4.71
C SER A 15 -22.55 -14.27 -5.01
N THR A 16 -23.16 -13.55 -4.05
CA THR A 16 -24.42 -12.83 -4.27
C THR A 16 -24.26 -11.70 -5.29
N ARG A 17 -23.01 -11.33 -5.61
CA ARG A 17 -22.66 -10.30 -6.59
C ARG A 17 -22.25 -10.88 -7.93
N TYR A 18 -22.55 -12.14 -8.16
CA TYR A 18 -22.28 -12.82 -9.43
C TYR A 18 -22.91 -12.05 -10.61
N ASN A 19 -22.17 -11.94 -11.67
CA ASN A 19 -22.59 -11.27 -12.92
C ASN A 19 -22.80 -9.75 -12.77
N LYS A 20 -22.31 -9.13 -11.70
CA LYS A 20 -22.33 -7.68 -11.51
C LYS A 20 -21.01 -7.05 -11.97
N LEU A 21 -21.08 -5.79 -12.39
CA LEU A 21 -19.91 -5.01 -12.78
C LEU A 21 -19.38 -4.19 -11.61
N TYR A 22 -18.06 -4.17 -11.45
CA TYR A 22 -17.36 -3.42 -10.40
C TYR A 22 -16.23 -2.62 -11.01
N ALA A 23 -16.01 -1.43 -10.48
CA ALA A 23 -14.85 -0.62 -10.81
C ALA A 23 -13.60 -1.21 -10.17
N ARG A 24 -12.54 -1.29 -10.93
CA ARG A 24 -11.23 -1.70 -10.46
C ARG A 24 -10.18 -0.69 -10.90
N ALA A 25 -9.42 -0.18 -9.94
CA ALA A 25 -8.36 0.78 -10.24
C ALA A 25 -7.31 0.18 -11.17
N ILE A 26 -6.81 0.99 -12.07
CA ILE A 26 -5.69 0.66 -12.95
C ILE A 26 -4.47 1.44 -12.47
N HIS A 27 -3.33 0.78 -12.44
CA HIS A 27 -2.05 1.41 -12.14
C HIS A 27 -1.20 1.42 -13.41
N GLU A 28 -0.72 2.60 -13.80
CA GLU A 28 0.06 2.76 -15.03
C GLU A 28 1.48 2.25 -14.86
N GLU A 29 2.09 2.59 -13.73
CA GLU A 29 3.47 2.21 -13.45
C GLU A 29 3.73 2.12 -11.94
N THR A 30 4.84 1.50 -11.58
CA THR A 30 5.34 1.51 -10.21
C THR A 30 6.51 2.49 -10.15
N VAL A 31 6.39 3.53 -9.34
CA VAL A 31 7.44 4.51 -9.11
C VAL A 31 8.37 3.99 -8.03
N SER A 32 9.64 3.82 -8.37
CA SER A 32 10.67 3.37 -7.43
C SER A 32 11.11 4.48 -6.48
N LEU A 33 11.85 4.12 -5.43
CA LEU A 33 12.41 5.11 -4.50
C LEU A 33 13.33 6.10 -5.21
N ASP A 34 14.11 5.63 -6.18
CA ASP A 34 14.98 6.48 -7.00
C ASP A 34 14.17 7.51 -7.82
N GLN A 35 13.13 7.04 -8.47
CA GLN A 35 12.22 7.89 -9.23
C GLN A 35 11.44 8.85 -8.34
N LEU A 36 11.04 8.41 -7.14
CA LEU A 36 10.40 9.29 -6.16
C LEU A 36 11.36 10.40 -5.73
N ALA A 37 12.62 10.08 -5.44
CA ALA A 37 13.63 11.07 -5.07
C ALA A 37 13.86 12.08 -6.20
N GLU A 38 13.88 11.63 -7.44
CA GLU A 38 13.99 12.50 -8.61
C GLU A 38 12.78 13.44 -8.71
N HIS A 39 11.60 12.91 -8.59
CA HIS A 39 10.36 13.70 -8.59
C HIS A 39 10.38 14.77 -7.50
N MET A 40 10.78 14.38 -6.28
CA MET A 40 10.88 15.31 -5.15
C MET A 40 11.91 16.42 -5.41
N SER A 41 13.02 16.10 -6.06
CA SER A 41 14.08 17.08 -6.37
C SER A 41 13.64 18.16 -7.36
N GLN A 42 12.59 17.87 -8.14
CA GLN A 42 12.01 18.82 -9.10
C GLN A 42 11.04 19.81 -8.44
N HIS A 43 10.61 19.53 -7.22
CA HIS A 43 9.81 20.46 -6.43
C HIS A 43 10.74 21.41 -5.67
N ASN A 44 10.63 22.65 -5.86
CA ASN A 44 11.35 23.77 -5.25
C ASN A 44 12.01 23.46 -3.88
N THR A 45 13.01 22.59 -3.89
CA THR A 45 13.74 22.12 -2.72
C THR A 45 15.23 22.38 -2.89
N PRO A 46 15.98 22.72 -1.82
CA PRO A 46 17.42 22.89 -1.88
C PRO A 46 18.20 21.57 -1.96
N TYR A 47 17.52 20.43 -1.82
CA TYR A 47 18.18 19.12 -1.75
C TYR A 47 18.33 18.48 -3.12
N SER A 48 19.52 17.89 -3.37
CA SER A 48 19.76 17.10 -4.57
C SER A 48 19.02 15.78 -4.53
N LYS A 49 18.80 15.16 -5.69
CA LYS A 49 18.24 13.82 -5.81
C LYS A 49 18.98 12.80 -4.93
N GLY A 50 20.32 12.85 -4.93
CA GLY A 50 21.15 11.94 -4.14
C GLY A 50 20.96 12.12 -2.63
N ALA A 51 20.88 13.37 -2.17
CA ALA A 51 20.61 13.65 -0.76
C ALA A 51 19.23 13.14 -0.34
N ILE A 52 18.20 13.40 -1.14
CA ILE A 52 16.84 12.94 -0.88
C ILE A 52 16.79 11.41 -0.85
N LYS A 53 17.37 10.75 -1.83
CA LYS A 53 17.41 9.28 -1.90
C LYS A 53 18.11 8.69 -0.68
N GLY A 54 19.23 9.28 -0.26
CA GLY A 54 19.96 8.84 0.93
C GLY A 54 19.11 8.90 2.19
N VAL A 55 18.44 10.01 2.43
CA VAL A 55 17.54 10.17 3.58
C VAL A 55 16.38 9.20 3.53
N LEU A 56 15.72 9.02 2.36
CA LEU A 56 14.62 8.08 2.22
C LEU A 56 15.06 6.63 2.43
N THR A 57 16.24 6.26 1.97
CA THR A 57 16.80 4.93 2.18
C THR A 57 17.04 4.67 3.67
N ASP A 58 17.63 5.62 4.37
CA ASP A 58 17.86 5.53 5.80
C ASP A 58 16.54 5.45 6.58
N MET A 59 15.53 6.22 6.15
CA MET A 59 14.19 6.16 6.74
C MET A 59 13.60 4.74 6.65
N VAL A 60 13.69 4.12 5.48
CA VAL A 60 13.15 2.75 5.28
C VAL A 60 13.83 1.76 6.23
N LEU A 61 15.16 1.83 6.35
CA LEU A 61 15.91 0.94 7.24
C LEU A 61 15.56 1.17 8.70
N CYS A 62 15.45 2.42 9.13
CA CYS A 62 15.07 2.75 10.50
C CYS A 62 13.65 2.33 10.83
N ILE A 63 12.71 2.49 9.90
CA ILE A 63 11.34 1.98 10.08
C ILE A 63 11.36 0.48 10.30
N LYS A 64 12.12 -0.26 9.49
CA LYS A 64 12.24 -1.72 9.65
C LYS A 64 12.75 -2.10 11.04
N GLU A 65 13.80 -1.44 11.53
CA GLU A 65 14.33 -1.69 12.86
C GLU A 65 13.26 -1.50 13.95
N LEU A 66 12.53 -0.38 13.88
CA LEU A 66 11.50 -0.07 14.86
C LEU A 66 10.33 -1.05 14.81
N LEU A 67 9.91 -1.43 13.62
CA LEU A 67 8.84 -2.42 13.45
C LEU A 67 9.23 -3.79 13.98
N LEU A 68 10.49 -4.21 13.77
CA LEU A 68 11.01 -5.46 14.31
C LEU A 68 11.16 -5.43 15.82
N ASP A 69 11.24 -4.24 16.41
CA ASP A 69 11.26 -4.03 17.86
C ASP A 69 9.85 -3.83 18.45
N SER A 70 8.83 -4.38 17.78
CA SER A 70 7.43 -4.36 18.20
C SER A 70 6.82 -2.96 18.36
N LYS A 71 7.32 -2.00 17.60
CA LYS A 71 6.81 -0.63 17.61
C LYS A 71 5.97 -0.38 16.35
N LYS A 72 5.09 0.60 16.45
CA LYS A 72 4.45 1.20 15.28
C LYS A 72 5.19 2.47 14.90
N VAL A 73 5.28 2.76 13.63
CA VAL A 73 5.87 3.99 13.13
C VAL A 73 4.81 4.79 12.39
N LYS A 74 4.55 5.98 12.88
CA LYS A 74 3.63 6.91 12.22
C LYS A 74 4.44 7.92 11.42
N LEU A 75 4.24 7.93 10.10
CA LEU A 75 4.64 9.04 9.25
C LEU A 75 3.45 9.98 9.16
N ASP A 76 3.58 11.17 9.74
CA ASP A 76 2.51 12.14 9.80
C ASP A 76 1.97 12.44 8.40
N ASP A 77 0.65 12.48 8.29
CA ASP A 77 -0.08 12.70 7.04
C ASP A 77 0.14 11.64 5.95
N LEU A 78 0.75 10.50 6.29
CA LEU A 78 0.91 9.39 5.36
C LEU A 78 0.24 8.13 5.89
N ALA A 79 0.87 7.46 6.84
CA ALA A 79 0.37 6.20 7.35
C ALA A 79 1.00 5.81 8.67
N ILE A 80 0.33 4.95 9.40
CA ILE A 80 0.89 4.23 10.54
C ILE A 80 1.28 2.84 10.05
N PHE A 81 2.56 2.52 10.16
CA PHE A 81 3.11 1.22 9.80
C PHE A 81 3.21 0.32 11.02
N SER A 82 2.90 -0.94 10.84
CA SER A 82 3.01 -1.97 11.88
C SER A 82 3.23 -3.34 11.24
N LEU A 83 3.70 -4.30 12.03
CA LEU A 83 3.78 -5.69 11.61
C LEU A 83 2.59 -6.46 12.17
N GLY A 84 1.94 -7.22 11.31
CA GLY A 84 0.91 -8.17 11.70
C GLY A 84 1.43 -9.59 11.60
N LEU A 85 0.89 -10.47 12.43
CA LEU A 85 1.24 -11.89 12.44
C LEU A 85 0.10 -12.73 11.90
N GLN A 86 0.44 -13.79 11.21
CA GLN A 86 -0.48 -14.86 10.86
C GLN A 86 -0.02 -16.14 11.58
N SER A 87 -0.93 -16.78 12.30
CA SER A 87 -0.62 -18.01 13.01
C SER A 87 -1.65 -19.09 12.70
N LYS A 88 -1.23 -20.33 12.94
CA LYS A 88 -2.17 -21.46 13.01
C LYS A 88 -2.91 -21.40 14.35
N PRO A 89 -4.17 -21.86 14.41
CA PRO A 89 -4.92 -21.89 15.66
C PRO A 89 -4.34 -22.91 16.64
N ALA A 90 -4.54 -22.65 17.93
CA ALA A 90 -4.31 -23.59 19.00
C ALA A 90 -5.58 -23.75 19.82
N ASP A 91 -5.84 -24.95 20.36
CA ASP A 91 -7.04 -25.22 21.14
C ASP A 91 -6.96 -24.66 22.55
N SER A 92 -5.75 -24.46 23.07
CA SER A 92 -5.49 -23.91 24.41
C SER A 92 -4.11 -23.28 24.46
N GLU A 93 -3.83 -22.54 25.54
CA GLU A 93 -2.49 -21.98 25.76
C GLU A 93 -1.42 -23.07 25.91
N ASP A 94 -1.79 -24.23 26.45
CA ASP A 94 -0.87 -25.35 26.60
C ASP A 94 -0.43 -25.96 25.27
N ASP A 95 -1.30 -25.89 24.26
CA ASP A 95 -0.99 -26.29 22.88
C ASP A 95 -0.27 -25.22 22.07
N TRP A 96 -0.12 -24.04 22.62
CA TRP A 96 0.53 -22.95 21.92
C TRP A 96 2.03 -23.12 21.90
N ASP A 97 2.58 -22.92 20.72
CA ASP A 97 4.01 -22.87 20.46
C ASP A 97 4.28 -21.78 19.39
N ALA A 98 5.36 -21.07 19.53
CA ALA A 98 5.76 -20.02 18.60
C ALA A 98 5.97 -20.53 17.17
N SER A 99 6.21 -21.84 16.99
CA SER A 99 6.29 -22.46 15.66
C SER A 99 4.97 -22.40 14.89
N LYS A 100 3.85 -22.13 15.55
CA LYS A 100 2.55 -21.92 14.92
C LYS A 100 2.43 -20.57 14.21
N ILE A 101 3.32 -19.63 14.48
CA ILE A 101 3.39 -18.37 13.74
C ILE A 101 3.94 -18.67 12.35
N VAL A 102 3.10 -18.42 11.34
CA VAL A 102 3.41 -18.77 9.95
C VAL A 102 4.22 -17.68 9.29
N LYS A 103 3.85 -16.42 9.49
CA LYS A 103 4.51 -15.27 8.88
C LYS A 103 4.17 -13.96 9.56
N ALA A 104 5.04 -12.98 9.37
CA ALA A 104 4.77 -11.58 9.64
C ALA A 104 4.60 -10.83 8.32
N ARG A 105 3.81 -9.78 8.35
CA ARG A 105 3.61 -8.91 7.19
C ARG A 105 3.46 -7.47 7.62
N ILE A 106 3.85 -6.56 6.74
CA ILE A 106 3.66 -5.13 6.96
C ILE A 106 2.20 -4.74 6.76
N ARG A 107 1.73 -3.85 7.61
CA ARG A 107 0.43 -3.19 7.49
C ARG A 107 0.65 -1.69 7.46
N ALA A 108 -0.18 -1.00 6.71
CA ALA A 108 -0.17 0.46 6.62
C ALA A 108 -1.61 0.98 6.75
N LEU A 109 -1.83 1.89 7.69
CA LEU A 109 -3.11 2.55 7.89
C LEU A 109 -2.96 4.02 7.58
N GLY A 110 -3.68 4.52 6.55
CA GLY A 110 -3.61 5.92 6.15
C GLY A 110 -4.03 6.87 7.27
N THR A 111 -3.29 7.96 7.41
CA THR A 111 -3.56 9.04 8.38
C THR A 111 -3.50 10.40 7.71
N GLY A 112 -4.10 11.42 8.31
CA GLY A 112 -4.06 12.79 7.80
C GLY A 112 -4.57 12.87 6.37
N GLU A 113 -3.70 13.24 5.44
CA GLU A 113 -4.04 13.37 4.02
C GLU A 113 -4.49 12.05 3.37
N PHE A 114 -4.15 10.91 3.96
CA PHE A 114 -4.50 9.57 3.46
C PHE A 114 -5.58 8.89 4.30
N CYS A 115 -6.22 9.58 5.23
CA CYS A 115 -7.39 9.01 5.89
C CYS A 115 -8.58 8.95 4.90
N LYS A 116 -9.50 8.04 5.16
CA LYS A 116 -10.64 7.80 4.25
C LYS A 116 -11.42 9.08 3.95
N LYS A 117 -11.70 9.88 4.98
CA LYS A 117 -12.47 11.11 4.84
C LYS A 117 -11.79 12.11 3.89
N GLN A 118 -10.49 12.29 4.03
CA GLN A 118 -9.72 13.21 3.20
C GLN A 118 -9.62 12.69 1.76
N LEU A 119 -9.32 11.40 1.59
CA LEU A 119 -9.26 10.80 0.26
C LEU A 119 -10.58 10.87 -0.48
N ASP A 120 -11.71 10.66 0.21
CA ASP A 120 -13.04 10.76 -0.41
C ASP A 120 -13.30 12.17 -0.96
N MET A 121 -12.69 13.20 -0.36
CA MET A 121 -12.79 14.58 -0.83
C MET A 121 -11.85 14.89 -2.01
N ASP A 122 -10.68 14.29 -2.04
CA ASP A 122 -9.60 14.62 -2.98
C ASP A 122 -9.66 13.83 -4.27
N VAL A 123 -10.21 12.60 -4.24
CA VAL A 123 -10.16 11.71 -5.39
C VAL A 123 -11.12 12.12 -6.49
N GLN A 124 -10.65 12.01 -7.71
CA GLN A 124 -11.47 12.07 -8.93
C GLN A 124 -11.27 10.77 -9.70
N PHE A 125 -12.29 10.35 -10.44
CA PHE A 125 -12.28 9.07 -11.15
C PHE A 125 -12.43 9.29 -12.64
N GLN A 126 -11.67 8.50 -13.42
CA GLN A 126 -11.75 8.51 -14.87
C GLN A 126 -11.83 7.07 -15.40
N ARG A 127 -12.88 6.77 -16.14
CA ARG A 127 -13.00 5.46 -16.78
C ARG A 127 -12.05 5.36 -17.97
N ALA A 128 -11.22 4.31 -17.96
CA ALA A 128 -10.39 3.97 -19.10
C ALA A 128 -11.17 3.09 -20.07
N THR A 129 -11.06 3.38 -21.36
CA THR A 129 -11.78 2.63 -22.43
C THR A 129 -11.07 1.35 -22.82
N SER A 130 -9.76 1.26 -22.55
CA SER A 130 -8.97 0.04 -22.76
C SER A 130 -7.74 0.03 -21.86
N VAL A 131 -7.36 -1.15 -21.40
CA VAL A 131 -6.05 -1.36 -20.77
C VAL A 131 -5.04 -1.51 -21.90
N LYS A 132 -4.34 -0.44 -22.26
CA LYS A 132 -3.23 -0.56 -23.20
C LYS A 132 -2.15 -1.43 -22.57
N GLY A 133 -1.91 -2.59 -23.14
CA GLY A 133 -0.67 -3.32 -22.99
C GLY A 133 -0.60 -4.47 -22.02
N LYS A 134 -1.72 -4.98 -21.49
CA LYS A 134 -1.70 -6.27 -20.78
C LYS A 134 -2.94 -7.10 -21.14
N ALA A 135 -2.89 -7.68 -22.32
CA ALA A 135 -3.86 -8.70 -22.72
C ALA A 135 -3.56 -10.06 -22.07
N LYS A 136 -2.48 -10.17 -21.27
CA LYS A 136 -2.08 -11.45 -20.64
C LYS A 136 -1.51 -11.19 -19.25
N SER A 137 -2.25 -11.53 -18.29
CA SER A 137 -1.74 -11.93 -16.99
C SER A 137 -2.48 -13.14 -16.53
#